data_b1aa1dcad9bd60003edd8389f9f491b8
#
_entry.id   b1aa1dcad9bd60003edd8389f9f491b8
#
_cell.length_a   1.000
_cell.length_b   1.000
_cell.length_c   1.000
_cell.angle_alpha   90.00
_cell.angle_beta   90.00
_cell.angle_gamma   90.00
#
_symmetry.space_group_name_H-M   'P 1'
#
loop_
_entity.id
_entity.type
_entity.pdbx_description
1 polymer ?
#
loop_
_entity_poly.entity_id
_entity_poly.type
_entity_poly.pdbx_seq_one_letter_code
_entity_poly.pdbx_strand_id
1 'polypeptide(L)'
;MEAERRCPYCGHMTPWDSEECPFCSERRGFFSSLRRDTFLGGVFVLLILLFVVTGFTVGRYHGVERGLAQDWYSQGDQALKAGHAREALSDIRNALAYSRDNPLYQLRLAQALVATGRVQEARIYLLNLRERDPGNGLVNLELARLAVREHAIPEAVRYFHDAVYSEWEGDPAVQRRAVRLELVKFLLDSDQKAAARAELIGVAANLPPNAELQTQVGALLMKAGGYDDALRLFRQALTAKPHWAPALAGAGECYFQTGEYARAELYLDQALRQDPHLTQAAAMRDTARAVLDLDPFIRWLGEQERARRASQDFDQAMARLEACAAERGIDLKAADSGSLPTLYAEATTFRPRVLQRSLSRDSELLSTTMDLVFEIEKAASQACGEPQGLDRALLLIAREQEGARP
;
A
#
# COMPACT_ATOMS: atom_id res chain seq x y z
N MET A 1 85.94 61.37 46.64
CA MET A 1 86.26 60.96 45.25
C MET A 1 86.04 59.45 45.24
N GLU A 2 84.89 59.04 44.67
CA GLU A 2 84.58 57.59 44.47
C GLU A 2 85.54 57.07 43.42
N ALA A 3 86.25 55.99 43.76
CA ALA A 3 87.16 55.33 42.78
C ALA A 3 86.42 54.56 41.76
N GLU A 4 86.54 54.98 40.54
CA GLU A 4 85.96 54.26 39.39
C GLU A 4 87.04 53.38 38.70
N ARG A 5 86.58 52.20 38.21
CA ARG A 5 87.47 51.29 37.40
C ARG A 5 86.86 51.12 35.99
N ARG A 6 87.73 51.02 35.02
CA ARG A 6 87.27 50.66 33.65
C ARG A 6 86.94 49.17 33.55
N CYS A 7 85.75 48.87 33.03
CA CYS A 7 85.41 47.50 32.76
C CYS A 7 86.29 46.92 31.63
N PRO A 8 86.93 45.78 31.89
CA PRO A 8 87.86 45.19 30.92
C PRO A 8 87.14 44.63 29.64
N TYR A 9 85.85 44.47 29.67
CA TYR A 9 85.13 43.93 28.53
C TYR A 9 84.39 44.97 27.64
N CYS A 10 83.91 46.07 28.20
CA CYS A 10 83.16 47.07 27.44
C CYS A 10 83.79 48.47 27.51
N GLY A 11 84.81 48.72 28.32
CA GLY A 11 85.53 49.97 28.44
C GLY A 11 84.76 51.08 29.23
N HIS A 12 83.53 50.83 29.70
CA HIS A 12 82.78 51.79 30.51
C HIS A 12 83.31 51.89 31.93
N MET A 13 83.22 53.06 32.53
CA MET A 13 83.59 53.33 33.93
C MET A 13 82.48 52.75 34.85
N THR A 14 82.88 51.96 35.83
CA THR A 14 82.01 51.34 36.81
C THR A 14 82.51 51.62 38.22
N PRO A 15 81.65 51.76 39.24
CA PRO A 15 82.07 51.95 40.61
C PRO A 15 83.00 50.78 41.05
N TRP A 16 84.03 51.08 41.89
CA TRP A 16 85.02 50.11 42.29
C TRP A 16 84.48 48.92 43.05
N ASP A 17 83.35 49.12 43.78
CA ASP A 17 82.67 48.15 44.63
C ASP A 17 81.60 47.29 43.89
N SER A 18 81.36 47.55 42.65
CA SER A 18 80.38 46.73 41.87
C SER A 18 81.08 45.47 41.29
N GLU A 19 80.59 44.27 41.68
CA GLU A 19 81.08 43.03 41.18
C GLU A 19 80.79 42.76 39.71
N GLU A 20 79.71 43.33 39.16
CA GLU A 20 79.31 43.20 37.76
C GLU A 20 79.10 44.54 37.08
N CYS A 21 79.60 44.65 35.82
CA CYS A 21 79.29 45.82 35.01
C CYS A 21 77.85 45.87 34.54
N PRO A 22 77.05 46.91 34.89
CA PRO A 22 75.65 46.96 34.53
C PRO A 22 75.42 46.92 33.00
N PHE A 23 76.33 47.54 32.23
CA PHE A 23 76.20 47.55 30.76
C PHE A 23 76.53 46.18 30.12
N CYS A 24 77.38 45.39 30.71
CA CYS A 24 77.67 44.04 30.20
C CYS A 24 76.67 42.99 30.68
N SER A 25 76.06 43.14 31.87
CA SER A 25 75.04 42.25 32.40
C SER A 25 73.75 42.43 31.61
N GLU A 26 73.37 43.69 31.34
CA GLU A 26 72.18 43.99 30.55
C GLU A 26 72.28 43.44 29.12
N ARG A 27 73.44 43.59 28.46
CA ARG A 27 73.68 43.05 27.13
C ARG A 27 73.69 41.49 27.06
N ARG A 28 74.21 40.83 28.10
CA ARG A 28 74.15 39.36 28.18
C ARG A 28 72.72 38.87 28.46
N GLY A 29 71.96 39.54 29.29
CA GLY A 29 70.55 39.24 29.52
C GLY A 29 69.71 39.33 28.24
N PHE A 30 69.93 40.43 27.46
CA PHE A 30 69.22 40.62 26.17
C PHE A 30 69.50 39.53 25.13
N PHE A 31 70.75 39.14 24.94
CA PHE A 31 71.10 38.06 23.97
C PHE A 31 70.66 36.66 24.44
N SER A 32 70.62 36.38 25.75
CA SER A 32 70.13 35.11 26.27
C SER A 32 68.60 34.97 26.21
N SER A 33 67.87 36.10 26.43
CA SER A 33 66.43 36.13 26.26
C SER A 33 66.05 35.99 24.77
N LEU A 34 66.73 36.73 23.88
CA LEU A 34 66.52 36.67 22.46
C LEU A 34 66.75 35.24 21.89
N ARG A 35 67.78 34.54 22.37
CA ARG A 35 68.06 33.14 21.97
C ARG A 35 67.03 32.13 22.49
N ARG A 36 66.53 32.38 23.69
CA ARG A 36 65.43 31.58 24.27
C ARG A 36 64.10 31.81 23.57
N ASP A 37 63.80 33.07 23.25
CA ASP A 37 62.50 33.40 22.58
C ASP A 37 62.51 32.94 21.13
N THR A 38 63.68 32.98 20.43
CA THR A 38 63.81 32.38 19.06
C THR A 38 63.68 30.86 19.07
N PHE A 39 64.22 30.18 20.13
CA PHE A 39 64.08 28.75 20.31
C PHE A 39 62.64 28.38 20.61
N LEU A 40 61.94 29.07 21.51
CA LEU A 40 60.52 28.88 21.81
C LEU A 40 59.66 29.13 20.59
N GLY A 41 59.93 30.21 19.85
CA GLY A 41 59.25 30.51 18.56
C GLY A 41 59.46 29.42 17.54
N GLY A 42 60.65 28.85 17.42
CA GLY A 42 60.93 27.71 16.54
C GLY A 42 60.19 26.45 16.92
N VAL A 43 60.13 26.13 18.22
CA VAL A 43 59.33 24.99 18.73
C VAL A 43 57.85 25.19 18.45
N PHE A 44 57.32 26.41 18.63
CA PHE A 44 55.93 26.72 18.37
C PHE A 44 55.58 26.58 16.88
N VAL A 45 56.40 27.08 15.99
CA VAL A 45 56.26 26.92 14.54
C VAL A 45 56.30 25.44 14.16
N LEU A 46 57.21 24.65 14.75
CA LEU A 46 57.31 23.21 14.49
C LEU A 46 56.05 22.48 14.93
N LEU A 47 55.46 22.82 16.10
CA LEU A 47 54.21 22.25 16.58
C LEU A 47 53.04 22.59 15.67
N ILE A 48 52.94 23.85 15.20
CA ILE A 48 51.92 24.25 14.22
C ILE A 48 52.08 23.44 12.92
N LEU A 49 53.28 23.30 12.43
CA LEU A 49 53.58 22.58 11.19
C LEU A 49 53.22 21.08 11.33
N LEU A 50 53.56 20.49 12.47
CA LEU A 50 53.21 19.11 12.80
C LEU A 50 51.68 18.94 12.91
N PHE A 51 50.99 19.88 13.52
CA PHE A 51 49.51 19.89 13.59
C PHE A 51 48.87 20.02 12.21
N VAL A 52 49.37 20.90 11.33
CA VAL A 52 48.91 21.05 9.96
C VAL A 52 49.16 19.80 9.14
N VAL A 53 50.35 19.21 9.22
CA VAL A 53 50.69 17.96 8.52
C VAL A 53 49.84 16.82 8.97
N THR A 54 49.67 16.63 10.30
CA THR A 54 48.77 15.59 10.83
C THR A 54 47.32 15.82 10.42
N GLY A 55 46.79 17.06 10.50
CA GLY A 55 45.48 17.41 10.02
C GLY A 55 45.27 17.10 8.54
N PHE A 56 46.24 17.44 7.71
CA PHE A 56 46.19 17.15 6.27
C PHE A 56 46.24 15.63 5.98
N THR A 57 47.14 14.89 6.62
CA THR A 57 47.26 13.43 6.42
C THR A 57 45.99 12.70 6.90
N VAL A 58 45.44 13.07 8.06
CA VAL A 58 44.15 12.51 8.58
C VAL A 58 42.99 12.86 7.65
N GLY A 59 42.92 14.10 7.17
CA GLY A 59 41.90 14.50 6.22
C GLY A 59 41.98 13.74 4.90
N ARG A 60 43.19 13.53 4.36
CA ARG A 60 43.40 12.70 3.16
C ARG A 60 43.04 11.24 3.39
N TYR A 61 43.40 10.66 4.53
CA TYR A 61 43.06 9.30 4.91
C TYR A 61 41.55 9.08 4.97
N HIS A 62 40.83 9.94 5.69
CA HIS A 62 39.34 9.89 5.73
C HIS A 62 38.66 10.15 4.39
N GLY A 63 39.30 10.95 3.52
CA GLY A 63 38.82 11.14 2.14
C GLY A 63 38.89 9.84 1.33
N VAL A 64 39.98 9.11 1.41
CA VAL A 64 40.13 7.81 0.73
C VAL A 64 39.17 6.78 1.29
N GLU A 65 39.06 6.68 2.62
CA GLU A 65 38.09 5.76 3.26
C GLU A 65 36.65 6.02 2.81
N ARG A 66 36.21 7.29 2.74
CA ARG A 66 34.88 7.64 2.25
C ARG A 66 34.69 7.27 0.78
N GLY A 67 35.73 7.46 -0.05
CA GLY A 67 35.69 7.04 -1.46
C GLY A 67 35.49 5.54 -1.59
N LEU A 68 36.30 4.73 -0.88
CA LEU A 68 36.16 3.28 -0.88
C LEU A 68 34.80 2.82 -0.34
N ALA A 69 34.29 3.45 0.74
CA ALA A 69 32.96 3.16 1.27
C ALA A 69 31.87 3.41 0.23
N GLN A 70 31.96 4.52 -0.51
CA GLN A 70 31.01 4.89 -1.55
C GLN A 70 31.05 3.92 -2.74
N ASP A 71 32.25 3.49 -3.15
CA ASP A 71 32.40 2.53 -4.25
C ASP A 71 31.78 1.17 -3.89
N TRP A 72 32.07 0.63 -2.72
CA TRP A 72 31.47 -0.60 -2.23
C TRP A 72 29.96 -0.47 -2.06
N TYR A 73 29.47 0.66 -1.54
CA TYR A 73 28.04 0.92 -1.43
C TYR A 73 27.36 0.93 -2.80
N SER A 74 27.96 1.59 -3.80
CA SER A 74 27.37 1.69 -5.14
C SER A 74 27.27 0.31 -5.82
N GLN A 75 28.30 -0.54 -5.65
CA GLN A 75 28.30 -1.92 -6.15
C GLN A 75 27.21 -2.74 -5.44
N GLY A 76 27.13 -2.68 -4.12
CA GLY A 76 26.11 -3.37 -3.34
C GLY A 76 24.69 -2.91 -3.64
N ASP A 77 24.47 -1.61 -3.86
CA ASP A 77 23.14 -1.07 -4.27
C ASP A 77 22.73 -1.55 -5.67
N GLN A 78 23.69 -1.61 -6.61
CA GLN A 78 23.45 -2.16 -7.95
C GLN A 78 23.15 -3.66 -7.88
N ALA A 79 23.93 -4.42 -7.13
CA ALA A 79 23.71 -5.85 -6.94
C ALA A 79 22.34 -6.14 -6.30
N LEU A 80 21.93 -5.32 -5.31
CA LEU A 80 20.61 -5.45 -4.69
C LEU A 80 19.48 -5.17 -5.69
N LYS A 81 19.59 -4.13 -6.52
CA LYS A 81 18.65 -3.82 -7.59
C LYS A 81 18.57 -4.91 -8.67
N ALA A 82 19.69 -5.57 -8.94
CA ALA A 82 19.76 -6.70 -9.86
C ALA A 82 19.26 -8.04 -9.27
N GLY A 83 18.88 -8.06 -7.99
CA GLY A 83 18.42 -9.27 -7.29
C GLY A 83 19.55 -10.16 -6.75
N HIS A 84 20.80 -9.74 -6.85
CA HIS A 84 21.98 -10.47 -6.37
C HIS A 84 22.20 -10.22 -4.86
N ALA A 85 21.24 -10.64 -4.05
CA ALA A 85 21.18 -10.29 -2.63
C ALA A 85 22.42 -10.71 -1.80
N ARG A 86 23.08 -11.83 -2.12
CA ARG A 86 24.28 -12.30 -1.40
C ARG A 86 25.50 -11.44 -1.70
N GLU A 87 25.67 -11.04 -2.95
CA GLU A 87 26.73 -10.13 -3.38
C GLU A 87 26.52 -8.76 -2.76
N ALA A 88 25.29 -8.21 -2.87
CA ALA A 88 24.92 -6.95 -2.21
C ALA A 88 25.22 -6.95 -0.72
N LEU A 89 24.92 -8.05 -0.01
CA LEU A 89 25.19 -8.19 1.42
C LEU A 89 26.70 -8.11 1.73
N SER A 90 27.56 -8.71 0.89
CA SER A 90 29.01 -8.64 1.03
C SER A 90 29.54 -7.23 0.82
N ASP A 91 29.11 -6.58 -0.27
CA ASP A 91 29.60 -5.27 -0.68
C ASP A 91 29.17 -4.18 0.31
N ILE A 92 27.92 -4.21 0.76
CA ILE A 92 27.44 -3.25 1.75
C ILE A 92 28.14 -3.44 3.10
N ARG A 93 28.50 -4.67 3.49
CA ARG A 93 29.34 -4.91 4.67
C ARG A 93 30.74 -4.33 4.51
N ASN A 94 31.33 -4.44 3.33
CA ASN A 94 32.61 -3.80 3.02
C ASN A 94 32.49 -2.27 3.11
N ALA A 95 31.41 -1.67 2.60
CA ALA A 95 31.16 -0.24 2.76
C ALA A 95 31.09 0.17 4.25
N LEU A 96 30.40 -0.63 5.08
CA LEU A 96 30.28 -0.38 6.52
C LEU A 96 31.60 -0.62 7.29
N ALA A 97 32.54 -1.40 6.76
CA ALA A 97 33.89 -1.53 7.36
C ALA A 97 34.64 -0.19 7.34
N TYR A 98 34.43 0.64 6.30
CA TYR A 98 35.00 1.97 6.17
C TYR A 98 34.16 3.09 6.79
N SER A 99 32.83 2.89 6.91
CA SER A 99 31.90 3.91 7.42
C SER A 99 30.80 3.27 8.27
N ARG A 100 31.15 2.86 9.49
CA ARG A 100 30.30 2.02 10.38
C ARG A 100 28.97 2.67 10.76
N ASP A 101 28.95 3.98 10.96
CA ASP A 101 27.80 4.70 11.50
C ASP A 101 26.93 5.35 10.41
N ASN A 102 27.19 5.07 9.13
CA ASN A 102 26.41 5.62 8.03
C ASN A 102 25.01 4.99 8.01
N PRO A 103 23.93 5.76 8.28
CA PRO A 103 22.58 5.23 8.38
C PRO A 103 22.05 4.68 7.05
N LEU A 104 22.46 5.28 5.92
CA LEU A 104 22.08 4.82 4.60
C LEU A 104 22.64 3.43 4.31
N TYR A 105 23.90 3.18 4.66
CA TYR A 105 24.54 1.88 4.46
C TYR A 105 23.93 0.82 5.38
N GLN A 106 23.61 1.18 6.64
CA GLN A 106 22.92 0.29 7.58
C GLN A 106 21.51 -0.07 7.08
N LEU A 107 20.77 0.88 6.51
CA LEU A 107 19.47 0.63 5.92
C LEU A 107 19.55 -0.32 4.72
N ARG A 108 20.51 -0.08 3.82
CA ARG A 108 20.74 -0.98 2.67
C ARG A 108 21.20 -2.37 3.11
N LEU A 109 22.00 -2.46 4.17
CA LEU A 109 22.35 -3.76 4.78
C LEU A 109 21.09 -4.48 5.26
N ALA A 110 20.21 -3.80 5.96
CA ALA A 110 18.93 -4.38 6.42
C ALA A 110 18.10 -4.91 5.25
N GLN A 111 18.00 -4.15 4.15
CA GLN A 111 17.30 -4.59 2.94
C GLN A 111 17.94 -5.83 2.30
N ALA A 112 19.27 -5.88 2.22
CA ALA A 112 20.01 -7.05 1.72
C ALA A 112 19.85 -8.28 2.63
N LEU A 113 19.82 -8.09 3.96
CA LEU A 113 19.52 -9.13 4.93
C LEU A 113 18.11 -9.70 4.74
N VAL A 114 17.12 -8.84 4.54
CA VAL A 114 15.74 -9.26 4.23
C VAL A 114 15.68 -10.07 2.93
N ALA A 115 16.38 -9.61 1.89
CA ALA A 115 16.44 -10.30 0.61
C ALA A 115 17.15 -11.68 0.67
N THR A 116 18.06 -11.86 1.64
CA THR A 116 18.75 -13.15 1.89
C THR A 116 18.03 -14.03 2.92
N GLY A 117 16.85 -13.62 3.44
CA GLY A 117 16.08 -14.37 4.43
C GLY A 117 16.54 -14.18 5.88
N ARG A 118 17.53 -13.32 6.14
CA ARG A 118 18.07 -13.05 7.49
C ARG A 118 17.25 -11.98 8.22
N VAL A 119 15.96 -12.27 8.36
CA VAL A 119 14.92 -11.32 8.82
C VAL A 119 15.20 -10.76 10.21
N GLN A 120 15.63 -11.59 11.15
CA GLN A 120 15.87 -11.15 12.54
C GLN A 120 17.07 -10.21 12.66
N GLU A 121 18.12 -10.43 11.87
CA GLU A 121 19.24 -9.51 11.83
C GLU A 121 18.85 -8.16 11.22
N ALA A 122 18.08 -8.18 10.12
CA ALA A 122 17.56 -6.96 9.52
C ALA A 122 16.74 -6.14 10.53
N ARG A 123 15.90 -6.80 11.33
CA ARG A 123 15.10 -6.16 12.37
C ARG A 123 15.95 -5.38 13.38
N ILE A 124 17.07 -5.96 13.82
CA ILE A 124 17.98 -5.29 14.77
C ILE A 124 18.52 -3.99 14.17
N TYR A 125 19.00 -4.02 12.92
CA TYR A 125 19.52 -2.82 12.25
C TYR A 125 18.41 -1.76 12.08
N LEU A 126 17.22 -2.16 11.65
CA LEU A 126 16.10 -1.23 11.45
C LEU A 126 15.61 -0.60 12.77
N LEU A 127 15.54 -1.38 13.85
CA LEU A 127 15.17 -0.85 15.16
C LEU A 127 16.22 0.14 15.69
N ASN A 128 17.52 -0.16 15.54
CA ASN A 128 18.60 0.77 15.92
C ASN A 128 18.54 2.07 15.09
N LEU A 129 18.22 1.99 13.81
CA LEU A 129 18.04 3.17 12.96
C LEU A 129 16.84 3.99 13.41
N ARG A 130 15.72 3.34 13.74
CA ARG A 130 14.50 4.00 14.25
C ARG A 130 14.72 4.65 15.62
N GLU A 131 15.51 4.05 16.48
CA GLU A 131 15.86 4.64 17.78
C GLU A 131 16.63 5.97 17.63
N ARG A 132 17.52 6.06 16.61
CA ARG A 132 18.29 7.27 16.31
C ARG A 132 17.45 8.33 15.60
N ASP A 133 16.56 7.90 14.71
CA ASP A 133 15.70 8.77 13.89
C ASP A 133 14.28 8.15 13.76
N PRO A 134 13.41 8.37 14.75
CA PRO A 134 12.04 7.84 14.74
C PRO A 134 11.17 8.40 13.61
N GLY A 135 11.53 9.57 13.07
CA GLY A 135 10.83 10.25 12.00
C GLY A 135 11.18 9.76 10.59
N ASN A 136 12.09 8.81 10.46
CA ASN A 136 12.53 8.33 9.15
C ASN A 136 11.48 7.46 8.47
N GLY A 137 10.87 8.00 7.41
CA GLY A 137 9.79 7.31 6.68
C GLY A 137 10.23 6.00 6.06
N LEU A 138 11.43 5.94 5.52
CA LEU A 138 11.93 4.73 4.85
C LEU A 138 12.23 3.62 5.85
N VAL A 139 12.80 3.94 7.01
CA VAL A 139 13.06 2.98 8.09
C VAL A 139 11.75 2.41 8.62
N ASN A 140 10.77 3.26 8.89
CA ASN A 140 9.45 2.82 9.36
C ASN A 140 8.73 1.96 8.30
N LEU A 141 8.85 2.29 7.01
CA LEU A 141 8.30 1.48 5.92
C LEU A 141 8.94 0.09 5.84
N GLU A 142 10.27 -0.01 5.98
CA GLU A 142 10.96 -1.31 5.98
C GLU A 142 10.58 -2.16 7.20
N LEU A 143 10.38 -1.55 8.37
CA LEU A 143 9.85 -2.25 9.56
C LEU A 143 8.41 -2.74 9.32
N ALA A 144 7.56 -1.93 8.66
CA ALA A 144 6.22 -2.34 8.28
C ALA A 144 6.23 -3.56 7.34
N ARG A 145 7.05 -3.52 6.29
CA ARG A 145 7.23 -4.63 5.35
C ARG A 145 7.75 -5.90 6.03
N LEU A 146 8.62 -5.73 7.01
CA LEU A 146 9.13 -6.84 7.82
C LEU A 146 8.01 -7.48 8.64
N ALA A 147 7.21 -6.67 9.33
CA ALA A 147 6.06 -7.12 10.11
C ALA A 147 4.99 -7.81 9.23
N VAL A 148 4.79 -7.32 7.99
CA VAL A 148 3.92 -8.00 7.00
C VAL A 148 4.40 -9.40 6.69
N ARG A 149 5.70 -9.60 6.46
CA ARG A 149 6.29 -10.93 6.21
C ARG A 149 6.15 -11.89 7.38
N GLU A 150 6.09 -11.37 8.59
CA GLU A 150 5.92 -12.14 9.82
C GLU A 150 4.45 -12.33 10.22
N HIS A 151 3.51 -11.84 9.38
CA HIS A 151 2.07 -11.84 9.66
C HIS A 151 1.68 -11.14 10.96
N ALA A 152 2.50 -10.21 11.43
CA ALA A 152 2.27 -9.42 12.63
C ALA A 152 1.40 -8.19 12.31
N ILE A 153 0.08 -8.42 12.11
CA ILE A 153 -0.87 -7.39 11.63
C ILE A 153 -0.81 -6.09 12.47
N PRO A 154 -0.90 -6.13 13.82
CA PRO A 154 -0.90 -4.90 14.62
C PRO A 154 0.40 -4.10 14.49
N GLU A 155 1.54 -4.78 14.42
CA GLU A 155 2.84 -4.15 14.26
C GLU A 155 3.00 -3.54 12.86
N ALA A 156 2.58 -4.26 11.82
CA ALA A 156 2.62 -3.78 10.44
C ALA A 156 1.81 -2.48 10.31
N VAL A 157 0.56 -2.46 10.79
CA VAL A 157 -0.31 -1.29 10.76
C VAL A 157 0.34 -0.11 11.49
N ARG A 158 0.89 -0.32 12.68
CA ARG A 158 1.57 0.71 13.45
C ARG A 158 2.75 1.31 12.68
N TYR A 159 3.64 0.48 12.13
CA TYR A 159 4.80 0.96 11.38
C TYR A 159 4.42 1.63 10.05
N PHE A 160 3.36 1.17 9.38
CA PHE A 160 2.83 1.88 8.21
C PHE A 160 2.31 3.26 8.58
N HIS A 161 1.58 3.41 9.69
CA HIS A 161 1.12 4.72 10.17
C HIS A 161 2.31 5.61 10.54
N ASP A 162 3.32 5.08 11.26
CA ASP A 162 4.54 5.81 11.55
C ASP A 162 5.19 6.30 10.24
N ALA A 163 5.29 5.45 9.20
CA ALA A 163 5.83 5.83 7.90
C ALA A 163 5.00 6.89 7.16
N VAL A 164 3.67 6.82 7.24
CA VAL A 164 2.77 7.83 6.62
C VAL A 164 2.98 9.22 7.21
N TYR A 165 3.21 9.32 8.53
CA TYR A 165 3.38 10.60 9.22
C TYR A 165 4.83 11.04 9.35
N SER A 166 5.78 10.23 8.87
CA SER A 166 7.21 10.51 8.87
C SER A 166 7.62 11.59 7.86
N GLU A 167 8.89 11.99 7.97
CA GLU A 167 9.56 12.84 6.99
C GLU A 167 10.02 12.00 5.80
N TRP A 168 9.87 12.57 4.61
CA TRP A 168 10.25 11.94 3.35
C TRP A 168 11.08 12.88 2.51
N GLU A 169 12.14 12.36 1.91
CA GLU A 169 12.90 13.07 0.90
C GLU A 169 12.11 13.19 -0.42
N GLY A 170 12.23 14.30 -1.11
CA GLY A 170 11.54 14.59 -2.37
C GLY A 170 10.12 15.10 -2.18
N ASP A 171 9.11 14.45 -2.81
CA ASP A 171 7.69 14.82 -2.68
C ASP A 171 7.00 13.98 -1.59
N PRO A 172 6.78 14.54 -0.39
CA PRO A 172 6.17 13.82 0.71
C PRO A 172 4.73 13.35 0.41
N ALA A 173 3.98 14.07 -0.42
CA ALA A 173 2.61 13.71 -0.74
C ALA A 173 2.55 12.45 -1.60
N VAL A 174 3.47 12.30 -2.54
CA VAL A 174 3.62 11.10 -3.37
C VAL A 174 4.02 9.90 -2.51
N GLN A 175 5.03 10.08 -1.65
CA GLN A 175 5.54 9.00 -0.79
C GLN A 175 4.47 8.52 0.21
N ARG A 176 3.82 9.44 0.92
CA ARG A 176 2.75 9.12 1.89
C ARG A 176 1.59 8.39 1.22
N ARG A 177 1.20 8.80 0.00
CA ARG A 177 0.17 8.10 -0.76
C ARG A 177 0.61 6.70 -1.13
N ALA A 178 1.84 6.51 -1.60
CA ALA A 178 2.37 5.18 -1.93
C ALA A 178 2.37 4.25 -0.71
N VAL A 179 2.81 4.73 0.45
CA VAL A 179 2.81 3.97 1.72
C VAL A 179 1.39 3.61 2.15
N ARG A 180 0.43 4.54 2.07
CA ARG A 180 -0.97 4.24 2.40
C ARG A 180 -1.58 3.21 1.46
N LEU A 181 -1.26 3.26 0.17
CA LEU A 181 -1.73 2.25 -0.77
C LEU A 181 -1.10 0.87 -0.52
N GLU A 182 0.14 0.82 -0.03
CA GLU A 182 0.78 -0.43 0.41
C GLU A 182 0.08 -0.99 1.67
N LEU A 183 -0.21 -0.14 2.65
CA LEU A 183 -1.01 -0.50 3.83
C LEU A 183 -2.39 -1.04 3.44
N VAL A 184 -3.09 -0.35 2.54
CA VAL A 184 -4.41 -0.78 2.05
C VAL A 184 -4.37 -2.17 1.43
N LYS A 185 -3.38 -2.45 0.58
CA LYS A 185 -3.21 -3.78 -0.01
C LYS A 185 -3.03 -4.85 1.07
N PHE A 186 -2.15 -4.59 2.01
CA PHE A 186 -1.93 -5.48 3.15
C PHE A 186 -3.20 -5.73 3.97
N LEU A 187 -3.98 -4.67 4.25
CA LEU A 187 -5.24 -4.80 4.99
C LEU A 187 -6.28 -5.62 4.21
N LEU A 188 -6.36 -5.43 2.88
CA LEU A 188 -7.25 -6.22 2.02
C LEU A 188 -6.83 -7.70 1.98
N ASP A 189 -5.53 -7.97 1.85
CA ASP A 189 -4.99 -9.33 1.85
C ASP A 189 -5.19 -10.04 3.20
N SER A 190 -5.34 -9.26 4.28
CA SER A 190 -5.63 -9.72 5.64
C SER A 190 -7.14 -9.72 5.98
N ASP A 191 -8.02 -9.55 4.99
CA ASP A 191 -9.49 -9.42 5.12
C ASP A 191 -9.96 -8.30 6.06
N GLN A 192 -9.11 -7.29 6.30
CA GLN A 192 -9.42 -6.12 7.13
C GLN A 192 -10.10 -5.02 6.29
N LYS A 193 -11.23 -5.36 5.62
CA LYS A 193 -11.91 -4.50 4.63
C LYS A 193 -12.32 -3.13 5.19
N ALA A 194 -12.84 -3.10 6.43
CA ALA A 194 -13.27 -1.85 7.06
C ALA A 194 -12.10 -0.88 7.30
N ALA A 195 -10.95 -1.38 7.77
CA ALA A 195 -9.73 -0.60 7.95
C ALA A 195 -9.16 -0.13 6.61
N ALA A 196 -9.12 -1.00 5.60
CA ALA A 196 -8.70 -0.66 4.25
C ALA A 196 -9.57 0.47 3.65
N ARG A 197 -10.90 0.40 3.83
CA ARG A 197 -11.82 1.45 3.37
C ARG A 197 -11.56 2.78 4.05
N ALA A 198 -11.31 2.80 5.35
CA ALA A 198 -11.01 4.03 6.10
C ALA A 198 -9.74 4.73 5.55
N GLU A 199 -8.66 3.97 5.31
CA GLU A 199 -7.43 4.49 4.69
C GLU A 199 -7.67 5.00 3.26
N LEU A 200 -8.45 4.28 2.47
CA LEU A 200 -8.78 4.67 1.09
C LEU A 200 -9.58 5.95 1.00
N ILE A 201 -10.52 6.20 1.92
CA ILE A 201 -11.26 7.48 2.00
C ILE A 201 -10.27 8.64 2.21
N GLY A 202 -9.28 8.46 3.09
CA GLY A 202 -8.22 9.44 3.31
C GLY A 202 -7.32 9.67 2.08
N VAL A 203 -7.05 8.64 1.30
CA VAL A 203 -6.34 8.75 0.02
C VAL A 203 -7.19 9.48 -1.01
N ALA A 204 -8.47 9.10 -1.15
CA ALA A 204 -9.39 9.64 -2.14
C ALA A 204 -9.63 11.16 -1.98
N ALA A 205 -9.62 11.66 -0.74
CA ALA A 205 -9.80 13.08 -0.45
C ALA A 205 -8.68 13.99 -1.01
N ASN A 206 -7.48 13.43 -1.25
CA ASN A 206 -6.29 14.16 -1.68
C ASN A 206 -5.70 13.63 -2.99
N LEU A 207 -6.51 12.98 -3.83
CA LEU A 207 -6.05 12.48 -5.12
C LEU A 207 -5.88 13.63 -6.13
N PRO A 208 -4.77 13.64 -6.88
CA PRO A 208 -4.64 14.52 -8.04
C PRO A 208 -5.66 14.13 -9.12
N PRO A 209 -6.01 15.04 -10.05
CA PRO A 209 -6.92 14.79 -11.16
C PRO A 209 -6.25 13.91 -12.24
N ASN A 210 -5.96 12.66 -11.88
CA ASN A 210 -5.36 11.65 -12.74
C ASN A 210 -6.30 10.46 -12.85
N ALA A 211 -6.80 10.18 -14.06
CA ALA A 211 -7.82 9.16 -14.31
C ALA A 211 -7.35 7.75 -13.96
N GLU A 212 -6.08 7.42 -14.23
CA GLU A 212 -5.50 6.12 -13.90
C GLU A 212 -5.46 5.89 -12.38
N LEU A 213 -4.95 6.89 -11.65
CA LEU A 213 -4.86 6.81 -10.19
C LEU A 213 -6.25 6.79 -9.53
N GLN A 214 -7.19 7.60 -10.02
CA GLN A 214 -8.57 7.58 -9.55
C GLN A 214 -9.22 6.21 -9.79
N THR A 215 -8.98 5.60 -10.97
CA THR A 215 -9.46 4.26 -11.30
C THR A 215 -8.83 3.20 -10.40
N GLN A 216 -7.52 3.29 -10.15
CA GLN A 216 -6.82 2.36 -9.25
C GLN A 216 -7.36 2.42 -7.82
N VAL A 217 -7.56 3.61 -7.26
CA VAL A 217 -8.10 3.78 -5.91
C VAL A 217 -9.57 3.37 -5.85
N GLY A 218 -10.35 3.65 -6.90
CA GLY A 218 -11.73 3.18 -7.05
C GLY A 218 -11.82 1.64 -7.02
N ALA A 219 -10.94 0.96 -7.73
CA ALA A 219 -10.89 -0.51 -7.72
C ALA A 219 -10.53 -1.09 -6.33
N LEU A 220 -9.66 -0.43 -5.57
CA LEU A 220 -9.35 -0.83 -4.19
C LEU A 220 -10.55 -0.58 -3.26
N LEU A 221 -11.29 0.52 -3.43
CA LEU A 221 -12.52 0.79 -2.69
C LEU A 221 -13.59 -0.26 -2.95
N MET A 222 -13.77 -0.70 -4.21
CA MET A 222 -14.67 -1.82 -4.51
C MET A 222 -14.29 -3.09 -3.76
N LYS A 223 -13.00 -3.46 -3.75
CA LYS A 223 -12.51 -4.62 -3.00
C LYS A 223 -12.78 -4.50 -1.50
N ALA A 224 -12.78 -3.27 -0.97
CA ALA A 224 -13.13 -2.96 0.41
C ALA A 224 -14.65 -2.86 0.66
N GLY A 225 -15.50 -3.08 -0.35
CA GLY A 225 -16.96 -2.96 -0.26
C GLY A 225 -17.48 -1.51 -0.25
N GLY A 226 -16.63 -0.54 -0.60
CA GLY A 226 -16.98 0.88 -0.65
C GLY A 226 -17.49 1.33 -2.03
N TYR A 227 -18.59 0.75 -2.50
CA TYR A 227 -19.09 0.95 -3.88
C TYR A 227 -19.45 2.39 -4.22
N ASP A 228 -20.08 3.14 -3.30
CA ASP A 228 -20.43 4.55 -3.51
C ASP A 228 -19.21 5.45 -3.67
N ASP A 229 -18.21 5.24 -2.81
CA ASP A 229 -16.95 5.98 -2.86
C ASP A 229 -16.16 5.64 -4.13
N ALA A 230 -16.16 4.36 -4.52
CA ALA A 230 -15.54 3.89 -5.75
C ALA A 230 -16.21 4.51 -6.99
N LEU A 231 -17.54 4.49 -7.04
CA LEU A 231 -18.32 5.06 -8.14
C LEU A 231 -18.04 6.56 -8.32
N ARG A 232 -17.89 7.31 -7.23
CA ARG A 232 -17.50 8.72 -7.29
C ARG A 232 -16.14 8.91 -7.98
N LEU A 233 -15.13 8.07 -7.64
CA LEU A 233 -13.81 8.14 -8.26
C LEU A 233 -13.85 7.73 -9.73
N PHE A 234 -14.58 6.68 -10.10
CA PHE A 234 -14.73 6.29 -11.50
C PHE A 234 -15.40 7.40 -12.33
N ARG A 235 -16.42 8.06 -11.78
CA ARG A 235 -17.06 9.22 -12.44
C ARG A 235 -16.07 10.39 -12.62
N GLN A 236 -15.23 10.67 -11.62
CA GLN A 236 -14.18 11.67 -11.73
C GLN A 236 -13.17 11.29 -12.82
N ALA A 237 -12.74 10.02 -12.87
CA ALA A 237 -11.84 9.53 -13.92
C ALA A 237 -12.48 9.67 -15.31
N LEU A 238 -13.76 9.37 -15.45
CA LEU A 238 -14.51 9.50 -16.71
C LEU A 238 -14.75 10.97 -17.13
N THR A 239 -14.73 11.91 -16.19
CA THR A 239 -14.74 13.34 -16.53
C THR A 239 -13.48 13.73 -17.28
N ALA A 240 -12.31 13.20 -16.89
CA ALA A 240 -11.03 13.44 -17.55
C ALA A 240 -10.85 12.58 -18.81
N LYS A 241 -11.30 11.34 -18.79
CA LYS A 241 -11.20 10.35 -19.88
C LYS A 241 -12.54 9.64 -20.10
N PRO A 242 -13.49 10.20 -20.90
CA PRO A 242 -14.84 9.67 -21.05
C PRO A 242 -14.95 8.24 -21.57
N HIS A 243 -13.93 7.77 -22.32
CA HIS A 243 -13.88 6.42 -22.92
C HIS A 243 -12.85 5.51 -22.25
N TRP A 244 -12.52 5.77 -20.97
CA TRP A 244 -11.56 4.95 -20.25
C TRP A 244 -12.20 3.63 -19.80
N ALA A 245 -11.96 2.54 -20.55
CA ALA A 245 -12.59 1.24 -20.34
C ALA A 245 -12.50 0.72 -18.89
N PRO A 246 -11.36 0.83 -18.17
CA PRO A 246 -11.29 0.37 -16.78
C PRO A 246 -12.22 1.15 -15.83
N ALA A 247 -12.39 2.45 -16.03
CA ALA A 247 -13.30 3.24 -15.19
C ALA A 247 -14.78 2.97 -15.54
N LEU A 248 -15.10 2.76 -16.83
CA LEU A 248 -16.44 2.36 -17.26
C LEU A 248 -16.79 0.98 -16.68
N ALA A 249 -15.89 0.01 -16.75
CA ALA A 249 -16.11 -1.32 -16.19
C ALA A 249 -16.29 -1.26 -14.66
N GLY A 250 -15.42 -0.51 -13.95
CA GLY A 250 -15.51 -0.33 -12.51
C GLY A 250 -16.81 0.37 -12.07
N ALA A 251 -17.28 1.40 -12.80
CA ALA A 251 -18.55 2.03 -12.54
C ALA A 251 -19.73 1.07 -12.77
N GLY A 252 -19.69 0.28 -13.86
CA GLY A 252 -20.67 -0.74 -14.15
C GLY A 252 -20.71 -1.84 -13.08
N GLU A 253 -19.56 -2.28 -12.58
CA GLU A 253 -19.46 -3.23 -11.46
C GLU A 253 -20.04 -2.64 -10.16
N CYS A 254 -19.75 -1.38 -9.84
CA CYS A 254 -20.37 -0.71 -8.69
C CYS A 254 -21.89 -0.72 -8.78
N TYR A 255 -22.46 -0.34 -9.93
CA TYR A 255 -23.90 -0.36 -10.14
C TYR A 255 -24.49 -1.77 -10.06
N PHE A 256 -23.77 -2.77 -10.58
CA PHE A 256 -24.18 -4.17 -10.46
C PHE A 256 -24.25 -4.64 -9.00
N GLN A 257 -23.24 -4.30 -8.19
CA GLN A 257 -23.18 -4.67 -6.77
C GLN A 257 -24.22 -3.94 -5.90
N THR A 258 -24.68 -2.77 -6.35
CA THR A 258 -25.72 -1.99 -5.66
C THR A 258 -27.14 -2.26 -6.18
N GLY A 259 -27.32 -3.21 -7.12
CA GLY A 259 -28.63 -3.58 -7.66
C GLY A 259 -29.14 -2.63 -8.76
N GLU A 260 -28.37 -1.63 -9.18
CA GLU A 260 -28.75 -0.70 -10.23
C GLU A 260 -28.49 -1.28 -11.64
N TYR A 261 -29.13 -2.43 -11.97
CA TYR A 261 -28.81 -3.24 -13.15
C TYR A 261 -28.93 -2.50 -14.48
N ALA A 262 -29.90 -1.60 -14.63
CA ALA A 262 -30.04 -0.81 -15.85
C ALA A 262 -28.82 0.11 -16.11
N ARG A 263 -28.26 0.70 -15.04
CA ARG A 263 -27.05 1.49 -15.13
C ARG A 263 -25.82 0.59 -15.31
N ALA A 264 -25.80 -0.55 -14.62
CA ALA A 264 -24.73 -1.54 -14.77
C ALA A 264 -24.61 -1.97 -16.23
N GLU A 265 -25.72 -2.39 -16.88
CA GLU A 265 -25.75 -2.77 -18.29
C GLU A 265 -25.19 -1.66 -19.19
N LEU A 266 -25.67 -0.42 -19.01
CA LEU A 266 -25.24 0.74 -19.79
C LEU A 266 -23.71 0.98 -19.71
N TYR A 267 -23.15 0.99 -18.50
CA TYR A 267 -21.73 1.28 -18.30
C TYR A 267 -20.85 0.11 -18.75
N LEU A 268 -21.28 -1.13 -18.52
CA LEU A 268 -20.58 -2.33 -18.98
C LEU A 268 -20.58 -2.44 -20.51
N ASP A 269 -21.69 -2.13 -21.17
CA ASP A 269 -21.76 -2.04 -22.63
C ASP A 269 -20.80 -0.97 -23.19
N GLN A 270 -20.71 0.18 -22.53
CA GLN A 270 -19.75 1.21 -22.91
C GLN A 270 -18.31 0.73 -22.74
N ALA A 271 -17.99 0.03 -21.64
CA ALA A 271 -16.67 -0.55 -21.41
C ALA A 271 -16.29 -1.56 -22.49
N LEU A 272 -17.21 -2.47 -22.84
CA LEU A 272 -17.01 -3.50 -23.86
C LEU A 272 -16.87 -2.96 -25.28
N ARG A 273 -17.48 -1.82 -25.58
CA ARG A 273 -17.21 -1.10 -26.83
C ARG A 273 -15.78 -0.56 -26.94
N GLN A 274 -15.15 -0.22 -25.81
CA GLN A 274 -13.77 0.26 -25.78
C GLN A 274 -12.77 -0.89 -25.72
N ASP A 275 -13.10 -1.96 -24.97
CA ASP A 275 -12.28 -3.15 -24.82
C ASP A 275 -13.17 -4.42 -24.79
N PRO A 276 -13.33 -5.11 -25.96
CA PRO A 276 -14.13 -6.33 -26.04
C PRO A 276 -13.57 -7.53 -25.26
N HIS A 277 -12.33 -7.47 -24.78
CA HIS A 277 -11.69 -8.56 -24.05
C HIS A 277 -11.99 -8.59 -22.55
N LEU A 278 -12.79 -7.67 -22.05
CA LEU A 278 -13.22 -7.61 -20.65
C LEU A 278 -14.26 -8.70 -20.35
N THR A 279 -13.84 -9.95 -20.24
CA THR A 279 -14.72 -11.13 -20.08
C THR A 279 -15.60 -11.04 -18.83
N GLN A 280 -15.08 -10.53 -17.72
CA GLN A 280 -15.85 -10.33 -16.50
C GLN A 280 -16.95 -9.27 -16.69
N ALA A 281 -16.64 -8.17 -17.36
CA ALA A 281 -17.63 -7.14 -17.66
C ALA A 281 -18.73 -7.67 -18.58
N ALA A 282 -18.39 -8.52 -19.57
CA ALA A 282 -19.36 -9.17 -20.44
C ALA A 282 -20.31 -10.07 -19.64
N ALA A 283 -19.78 -10.94 -18.77
CA ALA A 283 -20.60 -11.81 -17.93
C ALA A 283 -21.53 -11.02 -16.98
N MET A 284 -21.04 -9.93 -16.39
CA MET A 284 -21.85 -9.08 -15.53
C MET A 284 -22.94 -8.33 -16.32
N ARG A 285 -22.61 -7.81 -17.51
CA ARG A 285 -23.60 -7.19 -18.39
C ARG A 285 -24.72 -8.17 -18.76
N ASP A 286 -24.37 -9.39 -19.16
CA ASP A 286 -25.35 -10.40 -19.56
C ASP A 286 -26.24 -10.80 -18.37
N THR A 287 -25.67 -10.89 -17.17
CA THR A 287 -26.45 -11.12 -15.95
C THR A 287 -27.36 -9.93 -15.62
N ALA A 288 -26.87 -8.69 -15.71
CA ALA A 288 -27.68 -7.49 -15.49
C ALA A 288 -28.85 -7.41 -16.46
N ARG A 289 -28.60 -7.70 -17.75
CA ARG A 289 -29.65 -7.80 -18.78
C ARG A 289 -30.68 -8.87 -18.43
N ALA A 290 -30.24 -10.06 -18.03
CA ALA A 290 -31.13 -11.15 -17.64
C ALA A 290 -32.03 -10.73 -16.45
N VAL A 291 -31.46 -10.03 -15.44
CA VAL A 291 -32.27 -9.47 -14.33
C VAL A 291 -33.37 -8.52 -14.86
N LEU A 292 -32.99 -7.60 -15.75
CA LEU A 292 -33.93 -6.64 -16.34
C LEU A 292 -35.01 -7.29 -17.20
N ASP A 293 -34.69 -8.41 -17.84
CA ASP A 293 -35.67 -9.13 -18.70
C ASP A 293 -36.60 -10.05 -17.90
N LEU A 294 -36.15 -10.56 -16.75
CA LEU A 294 -36.92 -11.48 -15.90
C LEU A 294 -37.73 -10.77 -14.83
N ASP A 295 -37.23 -9.67 -14.25
CA ASP A 295 -37.87 -9.02 -13.11
C ASP A 295 -39.33 -8.52 -13.43
N PRO A 296 -40.38 -9.13 -12.82
CA PRO A 296 -41.74 -8.71 -13.02
C PRO A 296 -42.16 -7.49 -12.19
N PHE A 297 -41.31 -7.07 -11.21
CA PHE A 297 -41.61 -5.98 -10.29
C PHE A 297 -41.18 -4.60 -10.81
N ILE A 298 -40.63 -4.54 -12.02
CA ILE A 298 -40.25 -3.27 -12.66
C ILE A 298 -41.49 -2.41 -12.83
N ARG A 299 -41.44 -1.17 -12.30
CA ARG A 299 -42.63 -0.28 -12.12
C ARG A 299 -43.39 0.09 -13.40
N TRP A 300 -42.67 0.21 -14.53
CA TRP A 300 -43.27 0.61 -15.80
C TRP A 300 -43.84 -0.53 -16.64
N LEU A 301 -43.71 -1.77 -16.16
CA LEU A 301 -44.29 -2.93 -16.88
C LEU A 301 -45.82 -2.98 -16.73
N GLY A 302 -46.50 -3.28 -17.83
CA GLY A 302 -47.92 -3.58 -17.82
C GLY A 302 -48.23 -4.93 -17.18
N GLU A 303 -49.44 -5.10 -16.66
CA GLU A 303 -49.88 -6.31 -15.95
C GLU A 303 -49.68 -7.61 -16.77
N GLN A 304 -49.91 -7.56 -18.06
CA GLN A 304 -49.72 -8.71 -18.95
C GLN A 304 -48.26 -9.13 -19.05
N GLU A 305 -47.37 -8.15 -19.17
CA GLU A 305 -45.93 -8.42 -19.24
C GLU A 305 -45.38 -8.95 -17.93
N ARG A 306 -45.82 -8.38 -16.79
CA ARG A 306 -45.49 -8.90 -15.45
C ARG A 306 -45.90 -10.36 -15.29
N ALA A 307 -47.15 -10.68 -15.70
CA ALA A 307 -47.71 -12.01 -15.64
C ALA A 307 -46.93 -13.00 -16.57
N ARG A 308 -46.54 -12.52 -17.74
CA ARG A 308 -45.73 -13.32 -18.68
C ARG A 308 -44.37 -13.69 -18.05
N ARG A 309 -43.68 -12.71 -17.48
CA ARG A 309 -42.38 -12.92 -16.83
C ARG A 309 -42.52 -13.89 -15.66
N ALA A 310 -43.43 -13.62 -14.71
CA ALA A 310 -43.60 -14.50 -13.57
C ALA A 310 -43.95 -15.96 -13.94
N SER A 311 -44.76 -16.15 -15.04
CA SER A 311 -45.01 -17.51 -15.56
C SER A 311 -43.78 -18.17 -16.13
N GLN A 312 -42.94 -17.43 -16.87
CA GLN A 312 -41.69 -17.94 -17.40
C GLN A 312 -40.65 -18.24 -16.32
N ASP A 313 -40.56 -17.36 -15.31
CA ASP A 313 -39.66 -17.53 -14.17
C ASP A 313 -40.03 -18.78 -13.36
N PHE A 314 -41.33 -19.04 -13.19
CA PHE A 314 -41.79 -20.26 -12.55
C PHE A 314 -41.39 -21.52 -13.34
N ASP A 315 -41.60 -21.52 -14.67
CA ASP A 315 -41.19 -22.64 -15.50
C ASP A 315 -39.65 -22.85 -15.48
N GLN A 316 -38.83 -21.76 -15.45
CA GLN A 316 -37.40 -21.80 -15.33
C GLN A 316 -36.97 -22.40 -13.98
N ALA A 317 -37.55 -21.95 -12.87
CA ALA A 317 -37.23 -22.45 -11.55
C ALA A 317 -37.61 -23.94 -11.41
N MET A 318 -38.71 -24.38 -11.98
CA MET A 318 -39.08 -25.79 -12.04
C MET A 318 -38.08 -26.63 -12.82
N ALA A 319 -37.64 -26.16 -13.97
CA ALA A 319 -36.61 -26.84 -14.76
C ALA A 319 -35.27 -26.93 -13.99
N ARG A 320 -34.89 -25.87 -13.26
CA ARG A 320 -33.72 -25.85 -12.38
C ARG A 320 -33.85 -26.88 -11.26
N LEU A 321 -35.00 -26.96 -10.59
CA LEU A 321 -35.28 -27.90 -9.52
C LEU A 321 -35.16 -29.35 -10.02
N GLU A 322 -35.73 -29.67 -11.17
CA GLU A 322 -35.68 -31.00 -11.79
C GLU A 322 -34.25 -31.37 -12.20
N ALA A 323 -33.51 -30.43 -12.80
CA ALA A 323 -32.12 -30.66 -13.17
C ALA A 323 -31.22 -30.88 -11.94
N CYS A 324 -31.38 -30.09 -10.88
CA CYS A 324 -30.66 -30.22 -9.63
C CYS A 324 -30.93 -31.56 -8.95
N ALA A 325 -32.19 -31.99 -8.90
CA ALA A 325 -32.56 -33.28 -8.33
C ALA A 325 -31.97 -34.45 -9.12
N ALA A 326 -31.99 -34.38 -10.44
CA ALA A 326 -31.38 -35.39 -11.31
C ALA A 326 -29.87 -35.50 -11.11
N GLU A 327 -29.17 -34.36 -10.99
CA GLU A 327 -27.74 -34.31 -10.73
C GLU A 327 -27.36 -34.94 -9.39
N ARG A 328 -28.21 -34.75 -8.37
CA ARG A 328 -28.02 -35.28 -7.00
C ARG A 328 -28.58 -36.65 -6.81
N GLY A 329 -29.27 -37.23 -7.79
CA GLY A 329 -29.95 -38.53 -7.67
C GLY A 329 -31.11 -38.51 -6.67
N ILE A 330 -31.80 -37.39 -6.48
CA ILE A 330 -32.90 -37.18 -5.55
C ILE A 330 -34.21 -37.51 -6.29
N ASP A 331 -35.01 -38.42 -5.73
CA ASP A 331 -36.36 -38.70 -6.23
C ASP A 331 -37.34 -37.63 -5.73
N LEU A 332 -37.76 -36.74 -6.62
CA LEU A 332 -38.68 -35.63 -6.34
C LEU A 332 -40.12 -36.14 -5.97
N LYS A 333 -40.44 -37.42 -6.23
CA LYS A 333 -41.75 -38.01 -5.93
C LYS A 333 -41.75 -38.83 -4.67
N ALA A 334 -40.60 -39.03 -4.06
CA ALA A 334 -40.51 -39.76 -2.78
C ALA A 334 -41.17 -38.92 -1.68
N ALA A 335 -42.01 -39.57 -0.90
CA ALA A 335 -42.74 -38.92 0.21
C ALA A 335 -41.83 -38.52 1.41
N ASP A 336 -40.51 -38.66 1.27
CA ASP A 336 -39.57 -38.43 2.35
C ASP A 336 -38.75 -37.14 2.14
N SER A 337 -39.08 -36.22 2.92
CA SER A 337 -38.44 -35.23 3.75
C SER A 337 -37.07 -34.65 3.29
N GLY A 338 -37.03 -34.00 2.14
CA GLY A 338 -35.98 -33.04 1.80
C GLY A 338 -36.61 -31.75 1.32
N SER A 339 -35.85 -30.65 1.33
CA SER A 339 -36.35 -29.35 0.86
C SER A 339 -36.79 -29.39 -0.61
N LEU A 340 -36.04 -30.06 -1.50
CA LEU A 340 -36.33 -30.14 -2.93
C LEU A 340 -37.59 -30.94 -3.25
N PRO A 341 -37.84 -32.21 -2.72
CA PRO A 341 -39.10 -32.92 -2.94
C PRO A 341 -40.33 -32.17 -2.41
N THR A 342 -40.22 -31.52 -1.26
CA THR A 342 -41.32 -30.71 -0.69
C THR A 342 -41.68 -29.53 -1.59
N LEU A 343 -40.70 -28.77 -2.04
CA LEU A 343 -40.91 -27.64 -2.96
C LEU A 343 -41.47 -28.10 -4.32
N TYR A 344 -41.00 -29.25 -4.81
CA TYR A 344 -41.51 -29.83 -6.05
C TYR A 344 -43.02 -30.20 -5.94
N ALA A 345 -43.42 -30.84 -4.85
CA ALA A 345 -44.82 -31.20 -4.59
C ALA A 345 -45.69 -29.94 -4.47
N GLU A 346 -45.21 -28.94 -3.73
CA GLU A 346 -45.88 -27.64 -3.61
C GLU A 346 -46.03 -26.94 -4.95
N ALA A 347 -44.95 -26.76 -5.69
CA ALA A 347 -44.92 -26.11 -6.99
C ALA A 347 -45.80 -26.86 -8.01
N THR A 348 -45.79 -28.19 -8.01
CA THR A 348 -46.63 -29.00 -8.87
C THR A 348 -48.14 -28.79 -8.56
N THR A 349 -48.50 -28.72 -7.28
CA THR A 349 -49.86 -28.42 -6.84
C THR A 349 -50.28 -26.99 -7.17
N PHE A 350 -49.33 -26.05 -7.12
CA PHE A 350 -49.56 -24.63 -7.39
C PHE A 350 -49.62 -24.30 -8.90
N ARG A 351 -48.96 -25.10 -9.74
CA ARG A 351 -48.80 -24.92 -11.19
C ARG A 351 -50.11 -24.61 -11.94
N PRO A 352 -51.26 -25.25 -11.67
CA PRO A 352 -52.52 -24.94 -12.36
C PRO A 352 -53.04 -23.47 -12.15
N ARG A 353 -52.54 -22.78 -11.11
CA ARG A 353 -52.85 -21.39 -10.81
C ARG A 353 -51.94 -20.41 -11.58
N VAL A 354 -50.78 -20.84 -12.03
CA VAL A 354 -49.73 -20.05 -12.70
C VAL A 354 -50.13 -19.87 -14.19
N LEU A 355 -51.27 -19.25 -14.42
CA LEU A 355 -51.74 -18.90 -15.75
C LEU A 355 -51.58 -17.40 -15.95
N GLN A 356 -51.04 -16.97 -17.07
CA GLN A 356 -50.85 -15.54 -17.36
C GLN A 356 -52.10 -14.70 -17.15
N ARG A 357 -53.28 -15.25 -17.52
CA ARG A 357 -54.59 -14.58 -17.32
C ARG A 357 -54.94 -14.40 -15.83
N SER A 358 -54.57 -15.33 -14.99
CA SER A 358 -54.78 -15.25 -13.55
C SER A 358 -53.78 -14.28 -12.92
N LEU A 359 -52.51 -14.42 -13.23
CA LEU A 359 -51.43 -13.57 -12.74
C LEU A 359 -51.59 -12.09 -13.15
N SER A 360 -52.16 -11.79 -14.34
CA SER A 360 -52.39 -10.42 -14.77
C SER A 360 -53.56 -9.71 -14.05
N ARG A 361 -54.39 -10.46 -13.35
CA ARG A 361 -55.57 -9.92 -12.63
C ARG A 361 -55.38 -9.92 -11.11
N ASP A 362 -54.45 -10.71 -10.64
CA ASP A 362 -54.22 -10.95 -9.21
C ASP A 362 -52.72 -10.71 -8.88
N SER A 363 -52.47 -9.55 -8.32
CA SER A 363 -51.08 -9.17 -7.92
C SER A 363 -50.58 -9.95 -6.72
N GLU A 364 -51.47 -10.46 -5.84
CA GLU A 364 -51.11 -11.29 -4.71
C GLU A 364 -50.68 -12.68 -5.21
N LEU A 365 -51.40 -13.24 -6.17
CA LEU A 365 -51.04 -14.47 -6.83
C LEU A 365 -49.69 -14.36 -7.55
N LEU A 366 -49.41 -13.24 -8.22
CA LEU A 366 -48.13 -12.98 -8.85
C LEU A 366 -47.00 -12.95 -7.81
N SER A 367 -47.20 -12.22 -6.71
CA SER A 367 -46.23 -12.18 -5.63
C SER A 367 -45.96 -13.58 -5.05
N THR A 368 -47.02 -14.34 -4.74
CA THR A 368 -46.92 -15.70 -4.21
C THR A 368 -46.18 -16.64 -5.21
N THR A 369 -46.44 -16.47 -6.51
CA THR A 369 -45.71 -17.22 -7.56
C THR A 369 -44.21 -16.94 -7.51
N MET A 370 -43.84 -15.66 -7.41
CA MET A 370 -42.43 -15.26 -7.34
C MET A 370 -41.76 -15.67 -6.03
N ASP A 371 -42.49 -15.64 -4.90
CA ASP A 371 -41.99 -16.13 -3.62
C ASP A 371 -41.59 -17.61 -3.75
N LEU A 372 -42.43 -18.42 -4.38
CA LEU A 372 -42.16 -19.85 -4.63
C LEU A 372 -40.97 -20.05 -5.59
N VAL A 373 -40.85 -19.22 -6.65
CA VAL A 373 -39.70 -19.19 -7.55
C VAL A 373 -38.42 -18.95 -6.75
N PHE A 374 -38.42 -17.96 -5.88
CA PHE A 374 -37.24 -17.60 -5.08
C PHE A 374 -36.86 -18.68 -4.05
N GLU A 375 -37.86 -19.34 -3.44
CA GLU A 375 -37.59 -20.48 -2.55
C GLU A 375 -36.97 -21.65 -3.28
N ILE A 376 -37.48 -21.99 -4.48
CA ILE A 376 -36.93 -23.02 -5.34
C ILE A 376 -35.48 -22.72 -5.72
N GLU A 377 -35.21 -21.51 -6.20
CA GLU A 377 -33.84 -21.10 -6.59
C GLU A 377 -32.86 -21.13 -5.43
N LYS A 378 -33.27 -20.69 -4.22
CA LYS A 378 -32.46 -20.78 -3.00
C LYS A 378 -32.16 -22.21 -2.60
N ALA A 379 -33.17 -23.06 -2.60
CA ALA A 379 -33.00 -24.47 -2.26
C ALA A 379 -32.11 -25.21 -3.27
N ALA A 380 -32.32 -24.96 -4.56
CA ALA A 380 -31.48 -25.50 -5.61
C ALA A 380 -30.02 -25.00 -5.52
N SER A 381 -29.81 -23.72 -5.19
CA SER A 381 -28.47 -23.17 -4.97
C SER A 381 -27.76 -23.79 -3.77
N GLN A 382 -28.48 -24.05 -2.67
CA GLN A 382 -27.91 -24.73 -1.50
C GLN A 382 -27.54 -26.19 -1.79
N ALA A 383 -28.36 -26.88 -2.57
CA ALA A 383 -28.17 -28.30 -2.88
C ALA A 383 -27.12 -28.54 -4.00
N CYS A 384 -27.13 -27.74 -5.07
CA CYS A 384 -26.37 -27.95 -6.29
C CYS A 384 -25.30 -26.88 -6.57
N GLY A 385 -25.15 -25.92 -5.67
CA GLY A 385 -24.17 -24.84 -5.79
C GLY A 385 -24.69 -23.62 -6.52
N GLU A 386 -23.84 -22.58 -6.64
CA GLU A 386 -24.20 -21.29 -7.21
C GLU A 386 -24.65 -21.41 -8.68
N PRO A 387 -25.81 -20.85 -9.03
CA PRO A 387 -26.34 -20.90 -10.38
C PRO A 387 -25.61 -19.96 -11.32
N GLN A 388 -25.79 -20.21 -12.62
CA GLN A 388 -25.29 -19.35 -13.70
C GLN A 388 -26.46 -18.89 -14.58
N GLY A 389 -26.23 -17.89 -15.45
CA GLY A 389 -27.22 -17.43 -16.40
C GLY A 389 -28.51 -16.91 -15.78
N LEU A 390 -29.66 -17.43 -16.25
CA LEU A 390 -30.98 -16.97 -15.82
C LEU A 390 -31.29 -17.28 -14.34
N ASP A 391 -30.90 -18.45 -13.86
CA ASP A 391 -31.12 -18.85 -12.46
C ASP A 391 -30.36 -17.92 -11.48
N ARG A 392 -29.15 -17.44 -11.89
CA ARG A 392 -28.43 -16.41 -11.14
C ARG A 392 -29.18 -15.08 -11.10
N ALA A 393 -29.79 -14.71 -12.23
CA ALA A 393 -30.59 -13.49 -12.31
C ALA A 393 -31.81 -13.56 -11.37
N LEU A 394 -32.50 -14.69 -11.30
CA LEU A 394 -33.63 -14.92 -10.37
C LEU A 394 -33.21 -14.79 -8.91
N LEU A 395 -32.04 -15.34 -8.53
CA LEU A 395 -31.51 -15.15 -7.17
C LEU A 395 -31.17 -13.68 -6.86
N LEU A 396 -30.70 -12.91 -7.84
CA LEU A 396 -30.43 -11.48 -7.63
C LEU A 396 -31.74 -10.71 -7.41
N ILE A 397 -32.78 -11.00 -8.19
CA ILE A 397 -34.13 -10.43 -8.00
C ILE A 397 -34.67 -10.79 -6.61
N ALA A 398 -34.51 -12.05 -6.17
CA ALA A 398 -34.91 -12.49 -4.83
C ALA A 398 -34.25 -11.66 -3.72
N ARG A 399 -32.96 -11.41 -3.81
CA ARG A 399 -32.19 -10.59 -2.83
C ARG A 399 -32.67 -9.14 -2.77
N GLU A 400 -33.00 -8.54 -3.92
CA GLU A 400 -33.56 -7.19 -3.96
C GLU A 400 -34.93 -7.10 -3.29
N GLN A 401 -35.78 -8.07 -3.54
CA GLN A 401 -37.14 -8.11 -2.94
C GLN A 401 -37.04 -8.35 -1.41
N GLU A 402 -36.11 -9.13 -0.92
CA GLU A 402 -35.86 -9.30 0.51
C GLU A 402 -35.33 -8.02 1.17
N GLY A 403 -34.40 -7.30 0.51
CA GLY A 403 -33.89 -6.01 1.00
C GLY A 403 -34.91 -4.88 0.94
N ALA A 404 -35.96 -5.01 0.11
CA ALA A 404 -37.04 -4.02 -0.03
C ALA A 404 -38.20 -4.27 0.95
N ARG A 405 -38.27 -5.44 1.58
CA ARG A 405 -39.31 -5.73 2.62
C ARG A 405 -38.84 -5.04 3.93
N PRO A 406 -39.71 -4.23 4.59
CA PRO A 406 -39.41 -3.46 5.80
C PRO A 406 -39.11 -4.35 7.03
#